data_c5e012f4c6486a6d42a519cd04ff0044
#
_entry.id   c5e012f4c6486a6d42a519cd04ff0044
#
_cell.length_a   1.000
_cell.length_b   1.000
_cell.length_c   1.000
_cell.angle_alpha   90.00
_cell.angle_beta   90.00
_cell.angle_gamma   90.00
#
_symmetry.space_group_name_H-M   'P 1'
#
loop_
_entity.id
_entity.type
_entity.pdbx_description
1 polymer ?
#
loop_
_entity_poly.entity_id
_entity_poly.type
_entity_poly.pdbx_seq_one_letter_code
_entity_poly.pdbx_strand_id
1 'polypeptide(L)'
;MKNRVIKAMWIILPIVLCFLFSCASNQPKQNESGDAKFYNNRGTTFGEKGQYDQAISDFNNAIEINPRYIKAYNNRGIVYRLKGQYDKAISDFNKAIEINPLDAEGYNNLAWLFATAKAPGFRNGKKAVDLALKACELSDWRNAEYVDTLAAGYARAGDFDNAVKWQEKALGYPKLAGPSEFQQRLNFYRERKPWPSE
;
A
#
# COMPACT_ATOMS: atom_id res chain seq x y z
N MET A 1 -46.48 56.73 28.34
CA MET A 1 -45.40 55.75 28.69
C MET A 1 -45.62 54.37 28.08
N LYS A 2 -45.92 54.19 26.77
CA LYS A 2 -46.17 52.88 26.16
C LYS A 2 -45.34 52.55 24.89
N ASN A 3 -44.38 53.42 24.51
CA ASN A 3 -43.66 53.28 23.24
C ASN A 3 -42.13 53.00 23.36
N ARG A 4 -41.62 52.73 24.57
CA ARG A 4 -40.16 52.48 24.76
C ARG A 4 -39.79 51.00 24.92
N VAL A 5 -40.75 50.07 25.09
CA VAL A 5 -40.47 48.66 25.34
C VAL A 5 -40.37 47.84 24.04
N ILE A 6 -41.02 48.33 22.96
CA ILE A 6 -41.07 47.53 21.68
C ILE A 6 -39.80 47.68 20.84
N LYS A 7 -38.97 48.71 21.02
CA LYS A 7 -37.73 48.90 20.25
C LYS A 7 -36.54 48.04 20.73
N ALA A 8 -36.59 47.50 21.94
CA ALA A 8 -35.51 46.66 22.48
C ALA A 8 -35.59 45.20 22.05
N MET A 9 -36.77 44.74 21.58
CA MET A 9 -36.98 43.33 21.20
C MET A 9 -36.53 42.97 19.81
N TRP A 10 -36.25 43.93 18.92
CA TRP A 10 -35.81 43.68 17.53
C TRP A 10 -34.30 43.66 17.35
N ILE A 11 -33.51 44.01 18.36
CA ILE A 11 -32.05 44.07 18.31
C ILE A 11 -31.42 42.78 18.83
N ILE A 12 -32.14 42.02 19.66
CA ILE A 12 -31.60 40.79 20.29
C ILE A 12 -31.78 39.54 19.40
N LEU A 13 -32.79 39.52 18.52
CA LEU A 13 -33.07 38.35 17.66
C LEU A 13 -31.96 38.00 16.64
N PRO A 14 -31.28 38.96 15.97
CA PRO A 14 -30.22 38.59 15.01
C PRO A 14 -28.94 38.11 15.67
N ILE A 15 -28.67 38.49 16.94
CA ILE A 15 -27.43 38.06 17.63
C ILE A 15 -27.54 36.62 18.11
N VAL A 16 -28.72 36.16 18.52
CA VAL A 16 -28.94 34.75 18.94
C VAL A 16 -28.91 33.82 17.75
N LEU A 17 -29.36 34.26 16.55
CA LEU A 17 -29.27 33.43 15.34
C LEU A 17 -27.82 33.26 14.84
N CYS A 18 -26.93 34.24 15.00
CA CYS A 18 -25.53 34.12 14.67
C CYS A 18 -24.76 33.17 15.57
N PHE A 19 -25.14 33.06 16.85
CA PHE A 19 -24.52 32.07 17.75
C PHE A 19 -24.96 30.63 17.48
N LEU A 20 -26.16 30.41 16.96
CA LEU A 20 -26.62 29.05 16.60
C LEU A 20 -26.03 28.54 15.29
N PHE A 21 -25.64 29.43 14.36
CA PHE A 21 -24.96 29.04 13.10
C PHE A 21 -23.46 28.85 13.26
N SER A 22 -22.83 29.48 14.27
CA SER A 22 -21.39 29.31 14.55
C SER A 22 -21.07 28.02 15.34
N CYS A 23 -22.08 27.38 15.94
CA CYS A 23 -21.89 26.11 16.70
C CYS A 23 -22.03 24.86 15.83
N ALA A 24 -22.44 24.98 14.55
CA ALA A 24 -22.64 23.83 13.67
C ALA A 24 -21.36 23.38 12.94
N SER A 25 -20.25 24.13 13.06
CA SER A 25 -19.00 23.81 12.38
C SER A 25 -17.93 23.15 13.27
N ASN A 26 -18.26 22.87 14.54
CA ASN A 26 -17.32 22.23 15.48
C ASN A 26 -17.90 20.91 16.01
N GLN A 27 -18.48 20.11 15.13
CA GLN A 27 -18.64 18.68 15.42
C GLN A 27 -17.23 18.07 15.46
N PRO A 28 -16.81 17.41 16.55
CA PRO A 28 -15.57 16.65 16.51
C PRO A 28 -15.73 15.61 15.39
N LYS A 29 -14.82 15.63 14.43
CA LYS A 29 -14.76 14.64 13.35
C LYS A 29 -14.69 13.26 14.02
N GLN A 30 -15.82 12.56 14.01
CA GLN A 30 -15.93 11.24 14.63
C GLN A 30 -15.05 10.28 13.85
N ASN A 31 -13.99 9.76 14.51
CA ASN A 31 -13.22 8.59 14.13
C ASN A 31 -12.67 8.52 12.68
N GLU A 32 -11.95 9.54 12.24
CA GLU A 32 -11.26 9.51 10.92
C GLU A 32 -10.42 8.26 10.72
N SER A 33 -9.76 7.75 11.78
CA SER A 33 -8.96 6.51 11.67
C SER A 33 -9.82 5.25 11.51
N GLY A 34 -11.04 5.22 12.08
CA GLY A 34 -11.98 4.11 11.93
C GLY A 34 -12.53 4.03 10.50
N ASP A 35 -12.87 5.17 9.94
CA ASP A 35 -13.41 5.27 8.58
C ASP A 35 -12.34 4.95 7.53
N ALA A 36 -11.12 5.43 7.69
CA ALA A 36 -10.00 5.09 6.82
C ALA A 36 -9.72 3.58 6.80
N LYS A 37 -9.77 2.92 7.96
CA LYS A 37 -9.62 1.47 8.07
C LYS A 37 -10.77 0.72 7.40
N PHE A 38 -12.00 1.20 7.54
CA PHE A 38 -13.16 0.62 6.89
C PHE A 38 -13.00 0.63 5.36
N TYR A 39 -12.68 1.78 4.76
CA TYR A 39 -12.46 1.90 3.33
C TYR A 39 -11.29 1.03 2.87
N ASN A 40 -10.17 1.04 3.58
CA ASN A 40 -9.05 0.18 3.24
C ASN A 40 -9.43 -1.31 3.22
N ASN A 41 -10.14 -1.80 4.23
CA ASN A 41 -10.53 -3.20 4.29
C ASN A 41 -11.53 -3.58 3.18
N ARG A 42 -12.48 -2.69 2.88
CA ARG A 42 -13.42 -2.90 1.78
C ARG A 42 -12.71 -2.88 0.43
N GLY A 43 -11.78 -1.94 0.24
CA GLY A 43 -10.93 -1.87 -0.94
C GLY A 43 -10.10 -3.14 -1.15
N THR A 44 -9.54 -3.71 -0.07
CA THR A 44 -8.84 -5.01 -0.12
C THR A 44 -9.78 -6.12 -0.62
N THR A 45 -10.99 -6.19 -0.07
CA THR A 45 -11.99 -7.18 -0.51
C THR A 45 -12.36 -7.01 -2.00
N PHE A 46 -12.49 -5.77 -2.50
CA PHE A 46 -12.70 -5.53 -3.93
C PHE A 46 -11.49 -5.95 -4.77
N GLY A 47 -10.28 -5.68 -4.30
CA GLY A 47 -9.03 -6.09 -4.97
C GLY A 47 -8.93 -7.61 -5.13
N GLU A 48 -9.21 -8.37 -4.07
CA GLU A 48 -9.24 -9.84 -4.07
C GLU A 48 -10.27 -10.42 -5.06
N LYS A 49 -11.39 -9.70 -5.30
CA LYS A 49 -12.41 -10.06 -6.29
C LYS A 49 -12.07 -9.59 -7.71
N GLY A 50 -10.92 -8.96 -7.94
CA GLY A 50 -10.54 -8.38 -9.23
C GLY A 50 -11.30 -7.09 -9.60
N GLN A 51 -12.06 -6.53 -8.67
CA GLN A 51 -12.83 -5.29 -8.85
C GLN A 51 -11.94 -4.06 -8.60
N TYR A 52 -10.90 -3.92 -9.43
CA TYR A 52 -9.79 -2.99 -9.20
C TYR A 52 -10.19 -1.52 -9.12
N ASP A 53 -11.16 -1.07 -9.94
CA ASP A 53 -11.59 0.34 -9.91
C ASP A 53 -12.32 0.69 -8.60
N GLN A 54 -13.12 -0.23 -8.08
CA GLN A 54 -13.77 -0.08 -6.79
C GLN A 54 -12.75 -0.10 -5.64
N ALA A 55 -11.76 -0.98 -5.72
CA ALA A 55 -10.67 -1.03 -4.75
C ALA A 55 -9.89 0.30 -4.71
N ILE A 56 -9.52 0.84 -5.87
CA ILE A 56 -8.82 2.14 -5.97
C ILE A 56 -9.66 3.27 -5.39
N SER A 57 -10.97 3.30 -5.67
CA SER A 57 -11.87 4.30 -5.11
C SER A 57 -11.88 4.26 -3.58
N ASP A 58 -11.97 3.07 -3.00
CA ASP A 58 -11.96 2.91 -1.56
C ASP A 58 -10.61 3.26 -0.92
N PHE A 59 -9.51 2.89 -1.53
CA PHE A 59 -8.18 3.31 -1.05
C PHE A 59 -7.99 4.83 -1.15
N ASN A 60 -8.55 5.48 -2.17
CA ASN A 60 -8.54 6.95 -2.26
C ASN A 60 -9.29 7.57 -1.09
N ASN A 61 -10.49 7.07 -0.75
CA ASN A 61 -11.26 7.53 0.40
C ASN A 61 -10.47 7.33 1.72
N ALA A 62 -9.82 6.16 1.86
CA ALA A 62 -8.98 5.89 3.03
C ALA A 62 -7.81 6.89 3.16
N ILE A 63 -7.18 7.24 2.05
CA ILE A 63 -6.06 8.19 1.98
C ILE A 63 -6.54 9.63 2.20
N GLU A 64 -7.72 9.98 1.69
CA GLU A 64 -8.34 11.30 1.92
C GLU A 64 -8.62 11.53 3.41
N ILE A 65 -9.17 10.51 4.08
CA ILE A 65 -9.44 10.55 5.53
C ILE A 65 -8.14 10.56 6.34
N ASN A 66 -7.17 9.73 5.96
CA ASN A 66 -5.88 9.66 6.64
C ASN A 66 -4.72 9.65 5.62
N PRO A 67 -4.16 10.83 5.29
CA PRO A 67 -3.05 10.96 4.34
C PRO A 67 -1.74 10.27 4.76
N ARG A 68 -1.65 9.74 5.98
CA ARG A 68 -0.51 8.96 6.48
C ARG A 68 -0.82 7.46 6.63
N TYR A 69 -1.92 6.98 6.02
CA TYR A 69 -2.32 5.58 6.14
C TYR A 69 -1.53 4.69 5.17
N ILE A 70 -0.36 4.24 5.60
CA ILE A 70 0.62 3.45 4.84
C ILE A 70 -0.02 2.26 4.12
N LYS A 71 -0.89 1.51 4.82
CA LYS A 71 -1.55 0.33 4.24
C LYS A 71 -2.38 0.65 3.01
N ALA A 72 -3.06 1.80 3.00
CA ALA A 72 -3.86 2.20 1.84
C ALA A 72 -2.99 2.51 0.62
N TYR A 73 -1.82 3.12 0.81
CA TYR A 73 -0.85 3.32 -0.28
C TYR A 73 -0.30 1.99 -0.79
N ASN A 74 0.15 1.09 0.10
CA ASN A 74 0.66 -0.23 -0.30
C ASN A 74 -0.41 -1.02 -1.08
N ASN A 75 -1.63 -1.10 -0.57
CA ASN A 75 -2.73 -1.83 -1.20
C ASN A 75 -3.13 -1.21 -2.55
N ARG A 76 -3.22 0.12 -2.67
CA ARG A 76 -3.52 0.80 -3.93
C ARG A 76 -2.39 0.60 -4.94
N GLY A 77 -1.15 0.66 -4.50
CA GLY A 77 0.03 0.37 -5.31
C GLY A 77 0.01 -1.05 -5.88
N ILE A 78 -0.37 -2.05 -5.07
CA ILE A 78 -0.56 -3.43 -5.54
C ILE A 78 -1.63 -3.49 -6.64
N VAL A 79 -2.78 -2.84 -6.44
CA VAL A 79 -3.85 -2.82 -7.44
C VAL A 79 -3.42 -2.08 -8.71
N TYR A 80 -2.68 -0.98 -8.61
CA TYR A 80 -2.11 -0.31 -9.78
C TYR A 80 -1.13 -1.21 -10.54
N ARG A 81 -0.27 -1.95 -9.83
CA ARG A 81 0.64 -2.94 -10.44
C ARG A 81 -0.14 -4.02 -11.21
N LEU A 82 -1.19 -4.59 -10.61
CA LEU A 82 -2.04 -5.60 -11.25
C LEU A 82 -2.75 -5.05 -12.51
N LYS A 83 -3.08 -3.75 -12.53
CA LYS A 83 -3.62 -3.06 -13.72
C LYS A 83 -2.55 -2.65 -14.74
N GLY A 84 -1.27 -2.93 -14.49
CA GLY A 84 -0.16 -2.49 -15.35
C GLY A 84 0.13 -0.99 -15.28
N GLN A 85 -0.41 -0.28 -14.29
CA GLN A 85 -0.19 1.16 -14.07
C GLN A 85 1.05 1.37 -13.18
N TYR A 86 2.21 0.94 -13.67
CA TYR A 86 3.44 0.81 -12.88
C TYR A 86 3.94 2.13 -12.30
N ASP A 87 3.84 3.26 -13.02
CA ASP A 87 4.25 4.58 -12.49
C ASP A 87 3.45 4.96 -11.24
N LYS A 88 2.13 4.70 -11.24
CA LYS A 88 1.27 4.96 -10.09
C LYS A 88 1.60 4.02 -8.92
N ALA A 89 1.86 2.74 -9.21
CA ALA A 89 2.27 1.78 -8.20
C ALA A 89 3.59 2.20 -7.53
N ILE A 90 4.59 2.59 -8.33
CA ILE A 90 5.89 3.09 -7.83
C ILE A 90 5.69 4.34 -6.96
N SER A 91 4.85 5.27 -7.39
CA SER A 91 4.52 6.49 -6.63
C SER A 91 3.92 6.14 -5.25
N ASP A 92 2.97 5.19 -5.21
CA ASP A 92 2.32 4.78 -3.96
C ASP A 92 3.27 4.05 -3.02
N PHE A 93 4.08 3.12 -3.51
CA PHE A 93 5.08 2.42 -2.68
C PHE A 93 6.15 3.39 -2.14
N ASN A 94 6.61 4.33 -2.96
CA ASN A 94 7.51 5.38 -2.49
C ASN A 94 6.86 6.26 -1.42
N LYS A 95 5.56 6.57 -1.55
CA LYS A 95 4.84 7.34 -0.54
C LYS A 95 4.69 6.57 0.77
N ALA A 96 4.45 5.27 0.72
CA ALA A 96 4.46 4.41 1.91
C ALA A 96 5.82 4.44 2.63
N ILE A 97 6.92 4.30 1.88
CA ILE A 97 8.30 4.39 2.39
C ILE A 97 8.61 5.79 2.95
N GLU A 98 8.18 6.86 2.28
CA GLU A 98 8.35 8.25 2.76
C GLU A 98 7.65 8.47 4.11
N ILE A 99 6.43 7.95 4.26
CA ILE A 99 5.66 8.07 5.50
C ILE A 99 6.33 7.30 6.65
N ASN A 100 6.83 6.10 6.38
CA ASN A 100 7.59 5.29 7.33
C ASN A 100 8.76 4.58 6.64
N PRO A 101 9.98 5.08 6.76
CA PRO A 101 11.18 4.46 6.20
C PRO A 101 11.54 3.08 6.79
N LEU A 102 10.83 2.63 7.81
CA LEU A 102 10.98 1.29 8.40
C LEU A 102 9.88 0.32 7.93
N ASP A 103 9.03 0.73 6.98
CA ASP A 103 8.00 -0.13 6.40
C ASP A 103 8.59 -1.15 5.41
N ALA A 104 8.89 -2.33 5.90
CA ALA A 104 9.46 -3.42 5.08
C ALA A 104 8.54 -3.80 3.91
N GLU A 105 7.21 -3.68 4.05
CA GLU A 105 6.24 -4.03 3.03
C GLU A 105 6.35 -3.12 1.81
N GLY A 106 6.51 -1.81 2.00
CA GLY A 106 6.70 -0.85 0.90
C GLY A 106 7.94 -1.17 0.06
N TYR A 107 9.07 -1.48 0.72
CA TYR A 107 10.29 -1.90 0.03
C TYR A 107 10.09 -3.21 -0.73
N ASN A 108 9.45 -4.21 -0.11
CA ASN A 108 9.18 -5.49 -0.75
C ASN A 108 8.29 -5.35 -1.99
N ASN A 109 7.20 -4.60 -1.90
CA ASN A 109 6.28 -4.39 -3.00
C ASN A 109 6.96 -3.69 -4.19
N LEU A 110 7.81 -2.71 -3.92
CA LEU A 110 8.58 -2.02 -4.95
C LEU A 110 9.65 -2.94 -5.57
N ALA A 111 10.32 -3.76 -4.76
CA ALA A 111 11.27 -4.78 -5.23
C ALA A 111 10.60 -5.79 -6.15
N TRP A 112 9.45 -6.32 -5.75
CA TRP A 112 8.66 -7.27 -6.53
C TRP A 112 8.25 -6.68 -7.88
N LEU A 113 7.81 -5.41 -7.90
CA LEU A 113 7.49 -4.73 -9.15
C LEU A 113 8.70 -4.69 -10.09
N PHE A 114 9.87 -4.27 -9.62
CA PHE A 114 11.07 -4.20 -10.46
C PHE A 114 11.58 -5.58 -10.90
N ALA A 115 11.31 -6.64 -10.15
CA ALA A 115 11.65 -8.01 -10.53
C ALA A 115 10.71 -8.59 -11.59
N THR A 116 9.40 -8.28 -11.53
CA THR A 116 8.35 -9.05 -12.22
C THR A 116 7.47 -8.26 -13.20
N ALA A 117 7.62 -6.94 -13.34
CA ALA A 117 6.76 -6.14 -14.22
C ALA A 117 6.67 -6.72 -15.64
N LYS A 118 5.46 -6.80 -16.22
CA LYS A 118 5.26 -7.22 -17.62
C LYS A 118 5.97 -6.31 -18.60
N ALA A 119 5.86 -5.00 -18.40
CA ALA A 119 6.52 -4.01 -19.25
C ALA A 119 8.03 -3.99 -18.97
N PRO A 120 8.87 -4.30 -19.98
CA PRO A 120 10.33 -4.42 -19.81
C PRO A 120 10.98 -3.15 -19.26
N GLY A 121 10.46 -1.96 -19.61
CA GLY A 121 11.01 -0.67 -19.16
C GLY A 121 10.92 -0.45 -17.64
N PHE A 122 10.09 -1.22 -16.93
CA PHE A 122 9.98 -1.17 -15.48
C PHE A 122 10.83 -2.23 -14.76
N ARG A 123 11.45 -3.17 -15.48
CA ARG A 123 12.27 -4.22 -14.89
C ARG A 123 13.66 -3.69 -14.53
N ASN A 124 14.08 -3.93 -13.30
CA ASN A 124 15.43 -3.58 -12.85
C ASN A 124 15.89 -4.54 -11.75
N GLY A 125 16.62 -5.58 -12.14
CA GLY A 125 17.09 -6.61 -11.22
C GLY A 125 17.96 -6.06 -10.09
N LYS A 126 18.86 -5.11 -10.38
CA LYS A 126 19.71 -4.49 -9.35
C LYS A 126 18.88 -3.75 -8.31
N LYS A 127 17.96 -2.88 -8.75
CA LYS A 127 17.06 -2.17 -7.81
C LYS A 127 16.18 -3.16 -7.01
N ALA A 128 15.70 -4.22 -7.67
CA ALA A 128 14.91 -5.25 -6.99
C ALA A 128 15.71 -5.92 -5.86
N VAL A 129 16.97 -6.27 -6.09
CA VAL A 129 17.85 -6.85 -5.06
C VAL A 129 18.08 -5.87 -3.92
N ASP A 130 18.47 -4.62 -4.20
CA ASP A 130 18.77 -3.61 -3.18
C ASP A 130 17.56 -3.36 -2.26
N LEU A 131 16.36 -3.24 -2.84
CA LEU A 131 15.11 -3.01 -2.09
C LEU A 131 14.66 -4.25 -1.32
N ALA A 132 14.77 -5.46 -1.91
CA ALA A 132 14.41 -6.70 -1.23
C ALA A 132 15.36 -7.00 -0.06
N LEU A 133 16.66 -6.73 -0.18
CA LEU A 133 17.61 -6.80 0.93
C LEU A 133 17.17 -5.90 2.07
N LYS A 134 16.78 -4.65 1.75
CA LYS A 134 16.27 -3.72 2.77
C LYS A 134 15.01 -4.23 3.47
N ALA A 135 14.08 -4.82 2.73
CA ALA A 135 12.87 -5.44 3.31
C ALA A 135 13.22 -6.62 4.22
N CYS A 136 14.17 -7.49 3.80
CA CYS A 136 14.65 -8.61 4.61
C CYS A 136 15.29 -8.13 5.92
N GLU A 137 16.16 -7.12 5.85
CA GLU A 137 16.81 -6.51 7.04
C GLU A 137 15.78 -5.94 8.02
N LEU A 138 14.83 -5.14 7.52
CA LEU A 138 13.78 -4.52 8.34
C LEU A 138 12.85 -5.54 9.00
N SER A 139 12.73 -6.74 8.44
CA SER A 139 11.96 -7.85 9.01
C SER A 139 12.79 -8.82 9.86
N ASP A 140 14.08 -8.50 10.13
CA ASP A 140 15.04 -9.39 10.76
C ASP A 140 15.09 -10.77 10.06
N TRP A 141 14.92 -10.79 8.73
CA TRP A 141 14.90 -12.03 7.94
C TRP A 141 13.82 -13.05 8.34
N ARG A 142 12.71 -12.59 8.95
CA ARG A 142 11.65 -13.50 9.46
C ARG A 142 10.50 -13.69 8.47
N ASN A 143 10.53 -13.05 7.31
CA ASN A 143 9.47 -13.12 6.33
C ASN A 143 9.94 -13.88 5.07
N ALA A 144 9.35 -15.04 4.82
CA ALA A 144 9.66 -15.89 3.67
C ALA A 144 9.36 -15.20 2.32
N GLU A 145 8.29 -14.38 2.26
CA GLU A 145 7.90 -13.66 1.04
C GLU A 145 8.95 -12.61 0.63
N TYR A 146 9.59 -11.96 1.61
CA TYR A 146 10.64 -11.00 1.32
C TYR A 146 11.91 -11.68 0.81
N VAL A 147 12.21 -12.85 1.35
CA VAL A 147 13.35 -13.68 0.87
C VAL A 147 13.07 -14.24 -0.53
N ASP A 148 11.82 -14.61 -0.84
CA ASP A 148 11.37 -15.01 -2.17
C ASP A 148 11.47 -13.85 -3.18
N THR A 149 11.07 -12.63 -2.77
CA THR A 149 11.24 -11.42 -3.59
C THR A 149 12.72 -11.14 -3.87
N LEU A 150 13.61 -11.36 -2.89
CA LEU A 150 15.05 -11.22 -3.07
C LEU A 150 15.57 -12.22 -4.13
N ALA A 151 15.12 -13.47 -4.07
CA ALA A 151 15.47 -14.48 -5.07
C ALA A 151 15.00 -14.07 -6.48
N ALA A 152 13.77 -13.53 -6.59
CA ALA A 152 13.24 -13.02 -7.85
C ALA A 152 14.08 -11.83 -8.39
N GLY A 153 14.54 -10.95 -7.50
CA GLY A 153 15.45 -9.86 -7.83
C GLY A 153 16.77 -10.35 -8.42
N TYR A 154 17.43 -11.32 -7.78
CA TYR A 154 18.66 -11.95 -8.28
C TYR A 154 18.44 -12.64 -9.63
N ALA A 155 17.36 -13.39 -9.79
CA ALA A 155 17.03 -14.03 -11.07
C ALA A 155 16.83 -12.98 -12.18
N ARG A 156 16.17 -11.86 -11.87
CA ARG A 156 16.01 -10.74 -12.81
C ARG A 156 17.32 -10.04 -13.14
N ALA A 157 18.28 -10.02 -12.23
CA ALA A 157 19.63 -9.51 -12.44
C ALA A 157 20.53 -10.49 -13.24
N GLY A 158 20.07 -11.73 -13.47
CA GLY A 158 20.82 -12.81 -14.15
C GLY A 158 21.72 -13.60 -13.20
N ASP A 159 21.70 -13.33 -11.91
CA ASP A 159 22.45 -14.07 -10.88
C ASP A 159 21.60 -15.25 -10.36
N PHE A 160 21.56 -16.31 -11.15
CA PHE A 160 20.74 -17.48 -10.85
C PHE A 160 21.28 -18.32 -9.69
N ASP A 161 22.56 -18.26 -9.40
CA ASP A 161 23.14 -18.99 -8.29
C ASP A 161 22.65 -18.43 -6.95
N ASN A 162 22.65 -17.10 -6.81
CA ASN A 162 22.04 -16.46 -5.66
C ASN A 162 20.50 -16.59 -5.66
N ALA A 163 19.84 -16.56 -6.82
CA ALA A 163 18.40 -16.75 -6.90
C ALA A 163 17.99 -18.12 -6.34
N VAL A 164 18.67 -19.20 -6.74
CA VAL A 164 18.44 -20.56 -6.20
C VAL A 164 18.69 -20.60 -4.70
N LYS A 165 19.83 -20.08 -4.25
CA LYS A 165 20.21 -20.06 -2.83
C LYS A 165 19.12 -19.39 -1.95
N TRP A 166 18.66 -18.23 -2.37
CA TRP A 166 17.67 -17.49 -1.60
C TRP A 166 16.27 -18.09 -1.69
N GLN A 167 15.93 -18.70 -2.83
CA GLN A 167 14.67 -19.43 -3.00
C GLN A 167 14.60 -20.69 -2.13
N GLU A 168 15.70 -21.45 -2.01
CA GLU A 168 15.80 -22.59 -1.11
C GLU A 168 15.67 -22.15 0.35
N LYS A 169 16.28 -21.02 0.72
CA LYS A 169 16.11 -20.44 2.06
C LYS A 169 14.65 -20.06 2.31
N ALA A 170 13.97 -19.43 1.35
CA ALA A 170 12.55 -19.09 1.48
C ALA A 170 11.66 -20.30 1.72
N LEU A 171 11.93 -21.41 1.02
CA LEU A 171 11.24 -22.71 1.20
C LEU A 171 11.47 -23.34 2.57
N GLY A 172 12.56 -23.02 3.25
CA GLY A 172 12.90 -23.53 4.59
C GLY A 172 12.11 -22.88 5.74
N TYR A 173 11.27 -21.88 5.49
CA TYR A 173 10.49 -21.23 6.55
C TYR A 173 9.29 -22.08 6.98
N PRO A 174 9.10 -22.34 8.31
CA PRO A 174 8.15 -23.34 8.80
C PRO A 174 6.66 -22.99 8.65
N LYS A 175 6.31 -21.75 8.27
CA LYS A 175 4.93 -21.25 8.13
C LYS A 175 4.67 -20.69 6.72
N LEU A 176 5.18 -21.34 5.70
CA LEU A 176 5.02 -20.87 4.34
C LEU A 176 3.59 -21.13 3.83
N ALA A 177 2.85 -20.06 3.52
CA ALA A 177 1.61 -20.14 2.77
C ALA A 177 1.96 -20.13 1.27
N GLY A 178 1.79 -21.26 0.56
CA GLY A 178 2.03 -21.34 -0.88
C GLY A 178 3.36 -22.02 -1.30
N PRO A 179 3.73 -23.14 -0.68
CA PRO A 179 4.98 -23.83 -1.04
C PRO A 179 5.06 -24.23 -2.51
N SER A 180 3.92 -24.41 -3.19
CA SER A 180 3.88 -24.78 -4.60
C SER A 180 4.42 -23.68 -5.53
N GLU A 181 4.10 -22.41 -5.30
CA GLU A 181 4.61 -21.31 -6.12
C GLU A 181 6.11 -21.05 -5.89
N PHE A 182 6.56 -21.09 -4.64
CA PHE A 182 7.99 -20.98 -4.31
C PHE A 182 8.79 -22.10 -4.94
N GLN A 183 8.25 -23.33 -4.96
CA GLN A 183 8.88 -24.48 -5.62
C GLN A 183 8.91 -24.30 -7.14
N GLN A 184 7.86 -23.75 -7.75
CA GLN A 184 7.85 -23.45 -9.18
C GLN A 184 8.93 -22.41 -9.51
N ARG A 185 9.03 -21.31 -8.73
CA ARG A 185 10.09 -20.31 -8.91
C ARG A 185 11.49 -20.91 -8.80
N LEU A 186 11.71 -21.78 -7.81
CA LEU A 186 13.00 -22.48 -7.69
C LEU A 186 13.35 -23.28 -8.95
N ASN A 187 12.40 -23.98 -9.54
CA ASN A 187 12.62 -24.74 -10.77
C ASN A 187 13.01 -23.82 -11.93
N PHE A 188 12.32 -22.67 -12.11
CA PHE A 188 12.70 -21.66 -13.10
C PHE A 188 14.13 -21.17 -12.91
N TYR A 189 14.53 -20.88 -11.66
CA TYR A 189 15.87 -20.36 -11.37
C TYR A 189 16.96 -21.40 -11.60
N ARG A 190 16.69 -22.68 -11.30
CA ARG A 190 17.60 -23.81 -11.63
C ARG A 190 17.78 -24.00 -13.14
N GLU A 191 16.74 -23.68 -13.92
CA GLU A 191 16.81 -23.64 -15.38
C GLU A 191 17.44 -22.37 -15.93
N ARG A 192 17.98 -21.48 -15.06
CA ARG A 192 18.53 -20.17 -15.38
C ARG A 192 17.53 -19.24 -16.12
N LYS A 193 16.28 -19.32 -15.72
CA LYS A 193 15.18 -18.50 -16.23
C LYS A 193 14.63 -17.62 -15.11
N PRO A 194 14.41 -16.31 -15.33
CA PRO A 194 13.71 -15.47 -14.36
C PRO A 194 12.25 -15.90 -14.30
N TRP A 195 11.60 -15.65 -13.14
CA TRP A 195 10.15 -15.86 -13.02
C TRP A 195 9.41 -15.08 -14.11
N PRO A 196 8.37 -15.66 -14.73
CA PRO A 196 7.56 -14.98 -15.73
C PRO A 196 7.00 -13.66 -15.19
N SER A 197 6.87 -12.68 -16.06
CA SER A 197 6.32 -11.37 -15.70
C SER A 197 4.82 -11.47 -15.46
N GLU A 198 4.35 -10.91 -14.37
CA GLU A 198 2.94 -10.85 -13.97
C GLU A 198 2.19 -9.69 -14.62
#